data_ca387bf6d6e5d17c1c59094c0f87c9b2
#
_entry.id   ca387bf6d6e5d17c1c59094c0f87c9b2
#
_cell.length_a   1.000
_cell.length_b   1.000
_cell.length_c   1.000
_cell.angle_alpha   90.00
_cell.angle_beta   90.00
_cell.angle_gamma   90.00
#
_symmetry.space_group_name_H-M   'P 1'
#
loop_
_entity.id
_entity.type
_entity.pdbx_description
1 polymer ?
#
loop_
_entity_poly.entity_id
_entity_poly.type
_entity_poly.pdbx_seq_one_letter_code
_entity_poly.pdbx_strand_id
1 'polypeptide(L)'
;MLGLVGMYANLSLSWIFGKIFHSGFKYRDRASIIGDIVDSVNGDPRGKTKTSIMRSANLSLDQTNKYIDLLMVCDMLRAADPMGSQEAGRYKLTEKGLKFAREFETWRYILQMAYRKVV
;
A
#
# COMPACT_ATOMS: atom_id res chain seq x y z
N MET A 1 16.94 -17.79 9.80
CA MET A 1 16.40 -16.44 9.63
C MET A 1 16.28 -16.03 8.18
N LEU A 2 17.31 -16.20 7.40
CA LEU A 2 17.25 -15.91 5.97
C LEU A 2 16.23 -16.78 5.25
N GLY A 3 16.05 -18.02 5.66
CA GLY A 3 15.06 -18.92 5.07
C GLY A 3 13.62 -18.49 5.30
N LEU A 4 13.31 -17.93 6.48
CA LEU A 4 11.98 -17.45 6.78
C LEU A 4 11.62 -16.21 5.95
N VAL A 5 12.55 -15.28 5.83
CA VAL A 5 12.35 -14.07 5.03
C VAL A 5 12.18 -14.44 3.55
N GLY A 6 13.01 -15.35 3.05
CA GLY A 6 12.88 -15.82 1.68
C GLY A 6 11.56 -16.54 1.42
N MET A 7 11.09 -17.33 2.40
CA MET A 7 9.83 -18.02 2.28
C MET A 7 8.64 -17.06 2.21
N TYR A 8 8.63 -16.03 3.05
CA TYR A 8 7.58 -15.01 3.00
C TYR A 8 7.62 -14.22 1.69
N ALA A 9 8.82 -13.86 1.24
CA ALA A 9 8.96 -13.14 -0.02
C ALA A 9 8.45 -13.97 -1.19
N ASN A 10 8.77 -15.26 -1.22
CA ASN A 10 8.31 -16.16 -2.29
C ASN A 10 6.79 -16.34 -2.27
N LEU A 11 6.20 -16.49 -1.08
CA LEU A 11 4.75 -16.63 -0.95
C LEU A 11 4.05 -15.36 -1.40
N SER A 12 4.54 -14.19 -0.99
CA SER A 12 3.98 -12.91 -1.38
C SER A 12 4.06 -12.69 -2.88
N LEU A 13 5.21 -13.01 -3.47
CA LEU A 13 5.42 -12.88 -4.89
C LEU A 13 4.51 -13.80 -5.69
N SER A 14 4.42 -15.07 -5.29
CA SER A 14 3.55 -16.04 -5.95
C SER A 14 2.09 -15.61 -5.89
N TRP A 15 1.66 -15.10 -4.75
CA TRP A 15 0.29 -14.63 -4.55
C TRP A 15 -0.02 -13.43 -5.45
N ILE A 16 0.88 -12.44 -5.51
CA ILE A 16 0.72 -11.26 -6.35
C ILE A 16 0.66 -11.66 -7.83
N PHE A 17 1.56 -12.53 -8.27
CA PHE A 17 1.55 -13.03 -9.64
C PHE A 17 0.24 -13.74 -9.97
N GLY A 18 -0.22 -14.61 -9.11
CA GLY A 18 -1.48 -15.30 -9.28
C GLY A 18 -2.65 -14.33 -9.46
N LYS A 19 -2.71 -13.30 -8.64
CA LYS A 19 -3.76 -12.29 -8.72
C LYS A 19 -3.69 -11.48 -10.01
N ILE A 20 -2.50 -11.02 -10.39
CA ILE A 20 -2.32 -10.22 -11.59
C ILE A 20 -2.71 -11.00 -12.83
N PHE A 21 -2.24 -12.25 -12.98
CA PHE A 21 -2.48 -13.03 -14.17
C PHE A 21 -3.88 -13.63 -14.22
N HIS A 22 -4.46 -13.99 -13.07
CA HIS A 22 -5.81 -14.55 -13.02
C HIS A 22 -6.90 -13.52 -13.24
N SER A 23 -6.76 -12.35 -12.65
CA SER A 23 -7.78 -11.33 -12.73
C SER A 23 -7.81 -10.59 -14.06
N GLY A 24 -6.75 -10.74 -14.87
CA GLY A 24 -6.63 -10.00 -16.12
C GLY A 24 -6.67 -8.50 -15.91
N PHE A 25 -6.25 -8.04 -14.73
CA PHE A 25 -6.26 -6.64 -14.31
C PHE A 25 -7.65 -6.04 -14.14
N LYS A 26 -8.69 -6.84 -14.14
CA LYS A 26 -10.06 -6.34 -13.92
C LYS A 26 -10.29 -5.92 -12.47
N TYR A 27 -9.64 -6.60 -11.54
CA TYR A 27 -9.79 -6.32 -10.12
C TYR A 27 -8.44 -6.02 -9.52
N ARG A 28 -8.40 -4.96 -8.72
CA ARG A 28 -7.22 -4.68 -7.92
C ARG A 28 -7.28 -5.56 -6.69
N ASP A 29 -6.22 -6.31 -6.44
CA ASP A 29 -6.13 -7.11 -5.23
C ASP A 29 -5.80 -6.23 -4.02
N ARG A 30 -5.90 -6.83 -2.83
CA ARG A 30 -5.68 -6.12 -1.58
C ARG A 30 -4.26 -5.55 -1.47
N ALA A 31 -3.27 -6.30 -1.92
CA ALA A 31 -1.88 -5.86 -1.86
C ALA A 31 -1.67 -4.62 -2.73
N SER A 32 -2.25 -4.61 -3.92
CA SER A 32 -2.18 -3.47 -4.82
C SER A 32 -2.85 -2.23 -4.24
N ILE A 33 -4.02 -2.41 -3.63
CA ILE A 33 -4.74 -1.31 -2.98
C ILE A 33 -3.92 -0.73 -1.81
N ILE A 34 -3.38 -1.60 -0.96
CA ILE A 34 -2.54 -1.19 0.16
C ILE A 34 -1.32 -0.43 -0.35
N GLY A 35 -0.67 -0.95 -1.39
CA GLY A 35 0.47 -0.28 -2.00
C GLY A 35 0.13 1.10 -2.55
N ASP A 36 -1.00 1.24 -3.22
CA ASP A 36 -1.45 2.52 -3.76
C ASP A 36 -1.72 3.53 -2.64
N ILE A 37 -2.33 3.10 -1.55
CA ILE A 37 -2.56 3.97 -0.39
C ILE A 37 -1.24 4.42 0.21
N VAL A 38 -0.33 3.49 0.45
CA VAL A 38 0.97 3.78 1.06
C VAL A 38 1.78 4.73 0.18
N ASP A 39 1.81 4.48 -1.12
CA ASP A 39 2.48 5.35 -2.10
C ASP A 39 1.89 6.77 -2.07
N SER A 40 0.58 6.86 -2.04
CA SER A 40 -0.13 8.14 -2.01
C SER A 40 0.27 8.95 -0.78
N VAL A 41 0.26 8.31 0.39
CA VAL A 41 0.62 8.98 1.65
C VAL A 41 2.09 9.35 1.67
N ASN A 42 2.95 8.49 1.15
CA ASN A 42 4.39 8.74 1.10
C ASN A 42 4.75 9.95 0.23
N GLY A 43 3.92 10.27 -0.75
CA GLY A 43 4.17 11.38 -1.65
C GLY A 43 3.92 12.76 -1.06
N ASP A 44 3.33 12.86 0.12
CA ASP A 44 3.03 14.14 0.75
C ASP A 44 3.65 14.21 2.15
N PRO A 45 4.64 15.09 2.37
CA PRO A 45 5.30 15.20 3.67
C PRO A 45 4.38 15.67 4.80
N ARG A 46 3.28 16.33 4.46
CA ARG A 46 2.28 16.76 5.46
C ARG A 46 1.28 15.67 5.82
N GLY A 47 1.32 14.56 5.08
CA GLY A 47 0.32 13.52 5.19
C GLY A 47 -0.88 13.77 4.30
N LYS A 48 -1.75 12.80 4.21
CA LYS A 48 -2.93 12.84 3.33
C LYS A 48 -4.22 12.73 4.13
N THR A 49 -5.22 13.47 3.69
CA THR A 49 -6.57 13.34 4.24
C THR A 49 -7.24 12.07 3.73
N LYS A 50 -8.25 11.60 4.44
CA LYS A 50 -9.03 10.44 4.02
C LYS A 50 -9.59 10.63 2.60
N THR A 51 -10.13 11.80 2.30
CA THR A 51 -10.67 12.10 0.98
C THR A 51 -9.60 12.02 -0.11
N SER A 52 -8.42 12.55 0.18
CA SER A 52 -7.31 12.49 -0.76
C SER A 52 -6.84 11.06 -1.01
N ILE A 53 -6.75 10.25 0.04
CA ILE A 53 -6.43 8.83 -0.07
C ILE A 53 -7.48 8.12 -0.93
N MET A 54 -8.75 8.37 -0.65
CA MET A 54 -9.87 7.78 -1.38
C MET A 54 -9.76 8.03 -2.87
N ARG A 55 -9.49 9.26 -3.25
CA ARG A 55 -9.35 9.65 -4.66
C ARG A 55 -8.11 9.04 -5.30
N SER A 56 -6.98 9.12 -4.60
CA SER A 56 -5.71 8.61 -5.12
C SER A 56 -5.74 7.11 -5.35
N ALA A 57 -6.39 6.38 -4.46
CA ALA A 57 -6.46 4.93 -4.53
C ALA A 57 -7.71 4.44 -5.28
N ASN A 58 -8.58 5.36 -5.72
CA ASN A 58 -9.81 5.05 -6.43
C ASN A 58 -10.70 4.06 -5.67
N LEU A 59 -11.01 4.42 -4.44
CA LEU A 59 -11.81 3.60 -3.54
C LEU A 59 -13.12 4.27 -3.19
N SER A 60 -14.10 3.48 -2.77
CA SER A 60 -15.29 4.01 -2.11
C SER A 60 -14.95 4.49 -0.70
N LEU A 61 -15.83 5.26 -0.10
CA LEU A 61 -15.63 5.71 1.28
C LEU A 61 -15.55 4.53 2.25
N ASP A 62 -16.42 3.55 2.07
CA ASP A 62 -16.44 2.36 2.93
C ASP A 62 -15.14 1.57 2.83
N GLN A 63 -14.64 1.34 1.62
CA GLN A 63 -13.36 0.68 1.40
C GLN A 63 -12.22 1.47 2.01
N THR A 64 -12.23 2.79 1.82
CA THR A 64 -11.19 3.66 2.37
C THR A 64 -11.12 3.55 3.89
N ASN A 65 -12.27 3.60 4.55
CA ASN A 65 -12.34 3.43 6.00
C ASN A 65 -11.74 2.09 6.45
N LYS A 66 -12.11 1.02 5.77
CA LYS A 66 -11.64 -0.32 6.10
C LYS A 66 -10.12 -0.44 5.95
N TYR A 67 -9.57 0.07 4.85
CA TYR A 67 -8.13 -0.02 4.60
C TYR A 67 -7.33 0.89 5.52
N ILE A 68 -7.83 2.09 5.82
CA ILE A 68 -7.17 2.97 6.79
C ILE A 68 -7.12 2.31 8.16
N ASP A 69 -8.24 1.75 8.62
CA ASP A 69 -8.28 1.05 9.90
C ASP A 69 -7.31 -0.12 9.93
N LEU A 70 -7.27 -0.90 8.87
CA LEU A 70 -6.33 -2.02 8.74
C LEU A 70 -4.88 -1.55 8.84
N LEU A 71 -4.54 -0.49 8.14
CA LEU A 71 -3.17 0.03 8.11
C LEU A 71 -2.77 0.65 9.44
N MET A 72 -3.71 1.23 10.16
CA MET A 72 -3.46 1.73 11.51
C MET A 72 -3.24 0.58 12.50
N VAL A 73 -4.05 -0.48 12.42
CA VAL A 73 -3.87 -1.67 13.25
C VAL A 73 -2.53 -2.34 12.99
N CYS A 74 -2.10 -2.38 11.72
CA CYS A 74 -0.79 -2.93 11.33
C CYS A 74 0.37 -1.98 11.62
N ASP A 75 0.11 -0.81 12.18
CA ASP A 75 1.12 0.20 12.51
C ASP A 75 1.87 0.71 11.27
N MET A 76 1.20 0.79 10.15
CA MET A 76 1.76 1.37 8.92
C MET A 76 1.33 2.81 8.70
N LEU A 77 0.16 3.18 9.22
CA LEU A 77 -0.34 4.57 9.21
C LEU A 77 -0.53 5.06 10.63
N ARG A 78 -0.39 6.37 10.79
CA ARG A 78 -0.69 7.07 12.02
C ARG A 78 -1.37 8.39 11.73
N ALA A 79 -2.11 8.92 12.70
CA ALA A 79 -2.62 10.27 12.61
C ALA A 79 -1.45 11.26 12.61
N ALA A 80 -1.47 12.22 11.71
CA ALA A 80 -0.37 13.16 11.55
C ALA A 80 -0.26 14.11 12.74
N ASP A 81 -1.40 14.59 13.22
CA ASP A 81 -1.43 15.48 14.37
C ASP A 81 -2.74 15.32 15.14
N PRO A 82 -2.72 14.55 16.23
CA PRO A 82 -3.92 14.34 17.02
C PRO A 82 -4.32 15.58 17.84
N MET A 83 -3.49 16.61 17.88
CA MET A 83 -3.72 17.80 18.74
C MET A 83 -4.39 18.95 17.99
N GLY A 84 -4.84 18.74 16.76
CA GLY A 84 -5.71 19.71 16.12
C GLY A 84 -5.04 20.87 15.40
N SER A 85 -3.82 20.70 14.91
CA SER A 85 -3.16 21.71 14.09
C SER A 85 -3.67 21.67 12.64
N GLN A 86 -2.99 22.37 11.74
CA GLN A 86 -3.30 22.36 10.31
C GLN A 86 -3.20 20.99 9.69
N GLU A 87 -2.53 20.05 10.34
CA GLU A 87 -2.39 18.67 9.88
C GLU A 87 -3.49 17.75 10.43
N ALA A 88 -4.43 18.28 11.20
CA ALA A 88 -5.54 17.49 11.75
C ALA A 88 -6.32 16.81 10.63
N GLY A 89 -6.70 15.56 10.84
CA GLY A 89 -7.42 14.78 9.86
C GLY A 89 -6.54 14.19 8.76
N ARG A 90 -5.23 14.32 8.86
CA ARG A 90 -4.29 13.73 7.92
C ARG A 90 -3.65 12.49 8.50
N TYR A 91 -3.20 11.63 7.60
CA TYR A 91 -2.50 10.39 7.94
C TYR A 91 -1.09 10.43 7.37
N LYS A 92 -0.14 9.92 8.13
CA LYS A 92 1.26 9.79 7.71
C LYS A 92 1.70 8.36 7.85
N LEU A 93 2.75 7.99 7.13
CA LEU A 93 3.36 6.68 7.29
C LEU A 93 4.19 6.64 8.57
N THR A 94 4.16 5.49 9.24
CA THR A 94 5.11 5.16 10.28
C THR A 94 6.44 4.72 9.65
N GLU A 95 7.46 4.48 10.47
CA GLU A 95 8.72 3.89 9.95
C GLU A 95 8.46 2.56 9.26
N LYS A 96 7.58 1.74 9.83
CA LYS A 96 7.18 0.46 9.25
C LYS A 96 6.48 0.67 7.91
N GLY A 97 5.61 1.67 7.81
CA GLY A 97 4.93 2.04 6.58
C GLY A 97 5.90 2.52 5.51
N LEU A 98 6.89 3.31 5.89
CA LEU A 98 7.94 3.77 4.97
C LEU A 98 8.76 2.60 4.42
N LYS A 99 9.11 1.67 5.28
CA LYS A 99 9.84 0.47 4.86
C LYS A 99 9.02 -0.35 3.88
N PHE A 100 7.74 -0.53 4.17
CA PHE A 100 6.82 -1.22 3.27
C PHE A 100 6.72 -0.51 1.92
N ALA A 101 6.64 0.81 1.92
CA ALA A 101 6.55 1.60 0.68
C ALA A 101 7.74 1.35 -0.23
N ARG A 102 8.94 1.33 0.34
CA ARG A 102 10.17 1.07 -0.43
C ARG A 102 10.20 -0.32 -1.02
N GLU A 103 9.84 -1.31 -0.22
CA GLU A 103 9.80 -2.70 -0.67
C GLU A 103 8.73 -2.91 -1.74
N PHE A 104 7.56 -2.31 -1.57
CA PHE A 104 6.48 -2.42 -2.54
C PHE A 104 6.85 -1.81 -3.88
N GLU A 105 7.51 -0.66 -3.88
CA GLU A 105 7.96 -0.01 -5.10
C GLU A 105 8.96 -0.88 -5.86
N THR A 106 9.88 -1.50 -5.14
CA THR A 106 10.84 -2.45 -5.72
C THR A 106 10.13 -3.63 -6.37
N TRP A 107 9.18 -4.24 -5.67
CA TRP A 107 8.42 -5.37 -6.19
C TRP A 107 7.57 -4.99 -7.40
N ARG A 108 6.96 -3.82 -7.37
CA ARG A 108 6.18 -3.31 -8.50
C ARG A 108 7.05 -3.22 -9.76
N TYR A 109 8.25 -2.69 -9.61
CA TYR A 109 9.20 -2.56 -10.71
C TYR A 109 9.58 -3.95 -11.27
N ILE A 110 9.92 -4.88 -10.40
CA ILE A 110 10.29 -6.25 -10.80
C ILE A 110 9.13 -6.93 -11.54
N LEU A 111 7.92 -6.78 -11.02
CA LEU A 111 6.73 -7.38 -11.64
C LEU A 111 6.45 -6.79 -13.02
N GLN A 112 6.61 -5.49 -13.18
CA GLN A 112 6.46 -4.85 -14.49
C GLN A 112 7.45 -5.37 -15.50
N MET A 113 8.70 -5.54 -15.08
CA MET A 113 9.74 -6.10 -15.95
C MET A 113 9.43 -7.53 -16.35
N ALA A 114 9.01 -8.34 -15.39
CA ALA A 114 8.64 -9.73 -15.64
C ALA A 114 7.43 -9.83 -16.59
N TYR A 115 6.44 -8.97 -16.40
CA TYR A 115 5.25 -8.94 -17.25
C TYR A 115 5.60 -8.62 -18.69
N ARG A 116 6.48 -7.65 -18.92
CA ARG A 116 6.92 -7.27 -20.26
C ARG A 116 7.62 -8.41 -20.99
N LYS A 117 8.35 -9.25 -20.25
CA LYS A 117 9.05 -10.40 -20.83
C LYS A 117 8.11 -11.55 -21.20
N VAL A 118 7.04 -11.70 -20.44
CA VAL A 118 6.08 -12.79 -20.62
C VAL A 118 5.04 -12.46 -21.69
N VAL A 119 4.67 -11.20 -21.80
CA VAL A 119 3.64 -10.71 -22.74
C VAL A 119 4.29 -10.05 -23.94
#